data_614fe7583bd09ddfab7266418857e240
#
_entry.id   614fe7583bd09ddfab7266418857e240
#
_cell.length_a   1.000
_cell.length_b   1.000
_cell.length_c   1.000
_cell.angle_alpha   90.00
_cell.angle_beta   90.00
_cell.angle_gamma   90.00
#
_symmetry.space_group_name_H-M   'P 1'
#
loop_
_entity.id
_entity.type
_entity.pdbx_description
1 polymer ?
#
loop_
_entity_poly.entity_id
_entity_poly.type
_entity_poly.pdbx_seq_one_letter_code
_entity_poly.pdbx_strand_id
1 'polypeptide(L)'
;MLLTASIILLSCNNSIYPTNGETIYRTGKNLRGEKLLDKKASRIKIVNNCKTCHGKQGDAMKNVSIKFSDLSNPNNGSVAYTDSLFYRFLDHDLKSDGSKANIGVIWKMNDRDKKDLLEYLKKL
;
A
#
# COMPACT_ATOMS: atom_id res chain seq x y z
N MET A 1 41.49 -35.48 9.31
CA MET A 1 40.24 -35.40 8.58
C MET A 1 39.38 -34.31 9.26
N LEU A 2 39.46 -33.09 8.75
CA LEU A 2 38.74 -31.92 9.30
C LEU A 2 37.39 -31.84 8.61
N LEU A 3 36.30 -32.10 9.35
CA LEU A 3 34.93 -31.82 8.91
C LEU A 3 34.69 -30.32 9.06
N THR A 4 34.69 -29.59 7.93
CA THR A 4 34.19 -28.22 7.87
C THR A 4 32.66 -28.27 7.86
N ALA A 5 32.05 -27.97 8.99
CA ALA A 5 30.62 -27.74 9.07
C ALA A 5 30.28 -26.41 8.35
N SER A 6 29.75 -26.51 7.14
CA SER A 6 29.16 -25.37 6.45
C SER A 6 27.91 -24.97 7.19
N ILE A 7 28.00 -23.87 7.96
CA ILE A 7 26.83 -23.21 8.53
C ILE A 7 26.11 -22.55 7.36
N ILE A 8 25.04 -23.18 6.88
CA ILE A 8 24.09 -22.56 5.98
C ILE A 8 23.30 -21.55 6.83
N LEU A 9 23.69 -20.28 6.73
CA LEU A 9 22.85 -19.17 7.21
C LEU A 9 21.61 -19.11 6.32
N LEU A 10 20.55 -19.81 6.74
CA LEU A 10 19.21 -19.60 6.24
C LEU A 10 18.82 -18.18 6.67
N SER A 11 18.99 -17.19 5.78
CA SER A 11 18.38 -15.89 5.95
C SER A 11 16.87 -16.11 5.81
N CYS A 12 16.17 -16.20 6.95
CA CYS A 12 14.72 -16.21 7.01
C CYS A 12 14.18 -14.85 6.58
N ASN A 13 14.12 -14.57 5.30
CA ASN A 13 13.19 -13.61 4.73
C ASN A 13 11.81 -14.27 4.71
N ASN A 14 11.27 -14.52 5.88
CA ASN A 14 9.87 -14.90 6.02
C ASN A 14 9.01 -13.67 5.82
N SER A 15 8.83 -13.24 4.56
CA SER A 15 7.68 -12.41 4.25
C SER A 15 6.45 -13.30 4.44
N ILE A 16 5.62 -12.95 5.43
CA ILE A 16 4.39 -13.68 5.78
C ILE A 16 3.40 -13.64 4.62
N TYR A 17 3.55 -12.70 3.71
CA TYR A 17 2.65 -12.46 2.58
C TYR A 17 3.37 -12.72 1.25
N PRO A 18 2.67 -13.29 0.25
CA PRO A 18 3.30 -13.80 -0.97
C PRO A 18 3.77 -12.71 -1.94
N THR A 19 3.25 -11.47 -1.84
CA THR A 19 3.61 -10.39 -2.75
C THR A 19 4.04 -9.13 -2.03
N ASN A 20 4.82 -8.28 -2.71
CA ASN A 20 5.19 -6.97 -2.21
C ASN A 20 3.96 -6.07 -1.98
N GLY A 21 3.00 -6.08 -2.90
CA GLY A 21 1.78 -5.28 -2.78
C GLY A 21 0.94 -5.67 -1.57
N GLU A 22 0.77 -6.95 -1.30
CA GLU A 22 0.06 -7.43 -0.11
C GLU A 22 0.82 -7.09 1.18
N THR A 23 2.13 -7.23 1.17
CA THR A 23 2.98 -6.86 2.30
C THR A 23 2.85 -5.36 2.61
N ILE A 24 2.89 -4.51 1.61
CA ILE A 24 2.68 -3.06 1.76
C ILE A 24 1.29 -2.78 2.34
N TYR A 25 0.26 -3.35 1.76
CA TYR A 25 -1.12 -3.14 2.18
C TYR A 25 -1.33 -3.48 3.66
N ARG A 26 -0.80 -4.62 4.09
CA ARG A 26 -1.04 -5.16 5.43
C ARG A 26 -0.10 -4.61 6.50
N THR A 27 1.12 -4.22 6.13
CA THR A 27 2.17 -3.87 7.10
C THR A 27 2.70 -2.45 6.98
N GLY A 28 2.45 -1.77 5.87
CA GLY A 28 3.06 -0.48 5.56
C GLY A 28 4.57 -0.55 5.28
N LYS A 29 5.09 -1.75 5.08
CA LYS A 29 6.48 -2.02 4.70
C LYS A 29 6.51 -2.74 3.36
N ASN A 30 7.56 -2.50 2.58
CA ASN A 30 7.83 -3.33 1.40
C ASN A 30 8.59 -4.62 1.77
N LEU A 31 8.83 -5.49 0.80
CA LEU A 31 9.58 -6.74 1.01
C LEU A 31 11.02 -6.53 1.45
N ARG A 32 11.59 -5.34 1.25
CA ARG A 32 12.92 -4.96 1.76
C ARG A 32 12.89 -4.52 3.22
N GLY A 33 11.72 -4.48 3.86
CA GLY A 33 11.54 -4.05 5.24
C GLY A 33 11.52 -2.53 5.44
N GLU A 34 11.47 -1.75 4.36
CA GLU A 34 11.40 -0.28 4.44
C GLU A 34 10.01 0.15 4.87
N LYS A 35 9.93 1.02 5.89
CA LYS A 35 8.69 1.67 6.32
C LYS A 35 8.31 2.75 5.32
N LEU A 36 7.11 2.69 4.79
CA LEU A 36 6.68 3.51 3.66
C LEU A 36 5.85 4.74 4.06
N LEU A 37 5.40 4.85 5.30
CA LEU A 37 4.75 6.06 5.78
C LEU A 37 5.77 7.20 5.89
N ASP A 38 5.48 8.32 5.21
CA ASP A 38 6.23 9.56 5.43
C ASP A 38 5.72 10.26 6.70
N LYS A 39 6.40 10.02 7.81
CA LYS A 39 6.01 10.59 9.10
C LYS A 39 6.15 12.10 9.18
N LYS A 40 7.03 12.71 8.38
CA LYS A 40 7.21 14.17 8.36
C LYS A 40 6.07 14.85 7.64
N ALA A 41 5.67 14.31 6.49
CA ALA A 41 4.60 14.86 5.67
C ALA A 41 3.19 14.49 6.17
N SER A 42 3.07 13.37 6.89
CA SER A 42 1.77 12.89 7.39
C SER A 42 1.33 13.60 8.66
N ARG A 43 0.03 13.94 8.73
CA ARG A 43 -0.62 14.40 9.97
C ARG A 43 -0.92 13.24 10.91
N ILE A 44 -1.37 12.11 10.37
CA ILE A 44 -1.62 10.88 11.12
C ILE A 44 -0.34 10.04 11.11
N LYS A 45 0.20 9.75 12.29
CA LYS A 45 1.50 9.07 12.44
C LYS A 45 1.39 7.71 13.13
N ILE A 46 0.22 7.38 13.66
CA ILE A 46 -0.05 6.12 14.37
C ILE A 46 -0.56 5.02 13.46
N VAL A 47 -1.19 5.38 12.33
CA VAL A 47 -1.63 4.43 11.29
C VAL A 47 -0.53 4.34 10.24
N ASN A 48 -0.01 3.14 10.02
CA ASN A 48 1.12 2.91 9.15
C ASN A 48 0.87 1.91 8.01
N ASN A 49 -0.38 1.48 7.84
CA ASN A 49 -0.76 0.56 6.76
C ASN A 49 -2.21 0.79 6.31
N CYS A 50 -2.55 0.26 5.15
CA CYS A 50 -3.88 0.42 4.56
C CYS A 50 -4.94 -0.42 5.28
N LYS A 51 -4.58 -1.63 5.66
CA LYS A 51 -5.48 -2.61 6.26
C LYS A 51 -6.14 -2.12 7.55
N THR A 52 -5.44 -1.34 8.37
CA THR A 52 -5.95 -0.86 9.66
C THR A 52 -7.27 -0.10 9.51
N CYS A 53 -7.39 0.73 8.47
CA CYS A 53 -8.61 1.48 8.19
C CYS A 53 -9.53 0.76 7.19
N HIS A 54 -8.96 0.14 6.16
CA HIS A 54 -9.71 -0.38 5.02
C HIS A 54 -10.04 -1.89 5.11
N GLY A 55 -9.52 -2.59 6.11
CA GLY A 55 -9.80 -4.01 6.33
C GLY A 55 -9.07 -4.92 5.33
N LYS A 56 -9.34 -6.23 5.44
CA LYS A 56 -8.69 -7.26 4.60
C LYS A 56 -9.06 -7.16 3.12
N GLN A 57 -10.27 -6.67 2.82
CA GLN A 57 -10.84 -6.63 1.46
C GLN A 57 -10.92 -5.21 0.89
N GLY A 58 -10.43 -4.21 1.60
CA GLY A 58 -10.42 -2.82 1.13
C GLY A 58 -11.76 -2.09 1.25
N ASP A 59 -12.75 -2.65 1.89
CA ASP A 59 -14.13 -2.15 1.95
C ASP A 59 -14.71 -2.05 3.37
N ALA A 60 -13.86 -2.06 4.39
CA ALA A 60 -14.30 -2.01 5.79
C ALA A 60 -14.89 -0.64 6.21
N MET A 61 -14.52 0.44 5.55
CA MET A 61 -15.07 1.77 5.82
C MET A 61 -16.38 1.95 5.07
N LYS A 62 -17.42 2.39 5.78
CA LYS A 62 -18.73 2.66 5.18
C LYS A 62 -18.61 3.69 4.05
N ASN A 63 -19.17 3.38 2.88
CA ASN A 63 -19.16 4.21 1.66
C ASN A 63 -17.77 4.51 1.08
N VAL A 64 -16.75 3.80 1.54
CA VAL A 64 -15.38 3.95 1.02
C VAL A 64 -14.82 2.58 0.70
N SER A 65 -14.64 2.32 -0.56
CA SER A 65 -13.93 1.12 -1.05
C SER A 65 -12.64 1.54 -1.72
N ILE A 66 -11.55 0.86 -1.42
CA ILE A 66 -10.28 1.01 -2.12
C ILE A 66 -9.95 -0.17 -3.02
N LYS A 67 -10.91 -1.05 -3.25
CA LYS A 67 -10.81 -2.01 -4.36
C LYS A 67 -10.66 -1.23 -5.65
N PHE A 68 -9.69 -1.57 -6.47
CA PHE A 68 -9.47 -0.77 -7.69
C PHE A 68 -10.64 -0.87 -8.67
N SER A 69 -11.38 -1.97 -8.66
CA SER A 69 -12.63 -2.11 -9.42
C SER A 69 -13.66 -1.03 -9.07
N ASP A 70 -13.73 -0.62 -7.81
CA ASP A 70 -14.61 0.45 -7.36
C ASP A 70 -14.02 1.84 -7.63
N LEU A 71 -12.72 2.03 -7.36
CA LEU A 71 -12.03 3.30 -7.58
C LEU A 71 -12.01 3.71 -9.07
N SER A 72 -11.89 2.75 -9.98
CA SER A 72 -11.86 2.97 -11.42
C SER A 72 -13.24 2.98 -12.09
N ASN A 73 -14.31 2.77 -11.32
CA ASN A 73 -15.67 2.75 -11.85
C ASN A 73 -16.20 4.18 -12.02
N PRO A 74 -16.48 4.64 -13.27
CA PRO A 74 -16.99 5.98 -13.53
C PRO A 74 -18.40 6.22 -12.98
N ASN A 75 -19.14 5.17 -12.63
CA ASN A 75 -20.50 5.27 -12.10
C ASN A 75 -20.56 5.52 -10.58
N ASN A 76 -19.43 5.57 -9.89
CA ASN A 76 -19.37 5.79 -8.44
C ASN A 76 -19.44 7.29 -8.04
N GLY A 77 -19.93 8.16 -8.89
CA GLY A 77 -20.23 9.56 -8.56
C GLY A 77 -19.02 10.50 -8.48
N SER A 78 -17.83 10.05 -8.81
CA SER A 78 -16.59 10.81 -8.84
C SER A 78 -15.79 10.52 -10.11
N VAL A 79 -14.73 11.29 -10.35
CA VAL A 79 -13.77 11.00 -11.42
C VAL A 79 -13.15 9.64 -11.15
N ALA A 80 -13.21 8.73 -12.13
CA ALA A 80 -12.61 7.41 -12.02
C ALA A 80 -11.09 7.52 -11.81
N TYR A 81 -10.56 6.72 -10.87
CA TYR A 81 -9.12 6.63 -10.71
C TYR A 81 -8.47 5.90 -11.88
N THR A 82 -7.38 6.46 -12.36
CA THR A 82 -6.39 5.78 -13.20
C THR A 82 -5.20 5.38 -12.34
N ASP A 83 -4.28 4.61 -12.88
CA ASP A 83 -3.05 4.25 -12.18
C ASP A 83 -2.29 5.52 -11.71
N SER A 84 -2.12 6.49 -12.59
CA SER A 84 -1.41 7.74 -12.26
C SER A 84 -2.14 8.60 -11.22
N LEU A 85 -3.47 8.66 -11.24
CA LEU A 85 -4.25 9.38 -10.24
C LEU A 85 -4.18 8.69 -8.87
N PHE A 86 -4.12 7.37 -8.84
CA PHE A 86 -3.90 6.65 -7.60
C PHE A 86 -2.49 6.88 -7.03
N TYR A 87 -1.47 6.90 -7.87
CA TYR A 87 -0.10 7.23 -7.43
C TYR A 87 -0.01 8.66 -6.89
N ARG A 88 -0.70 9.61 -7.53
CA ARG A 88 -0.81 10.98 -7.02
C ARG A 88 -1.48 11.05 -5.64
N PHE A 89 -2.51 10.24 -5.43
CA PHE A 89 -3.13 10.13 -4.10
C PHE A 89 -2.14 9.67 -3.04
N LEU A 90 -1.34 8.65 -3.32
CA LEU A 90 -0.32 8.16 -2.38
C LEU A 90 0.72 9.22 -2.05
N ASP A 91 1.15 9.98 -3.05
CA ASP A 91 2.20 10.99 -2.91
C ASP A 91 1.72 12.30 -2.27
N HIS A 92 0.48 12.68 -2.47
CA HIS A 92 -0.01 14.03 -2.19
C HIS A 92 -1.34 14.13 -1.44
N ASP A 93 -1.96 13.01 -1.08
CA ASP A 93 -3.28 12.98 -0.42
C ASP A 93 -4.34 13.76 -1.23
N LEU A 94 -4.37 13.54 -2.55
CA LEU A 94 -5.32 14.14 -3.48
C LEU A 94 -6.32 13.12 -3.99
N LYS A 95 -7.59 13.51 -4.06
CA LYS A 95 -8.63 12.73 -4.74
C LYS A 95 -8.40 12.66 -6.25
N SER A 96 -9.15 11.80 -6.92
CA SER A 96 -9.07 11.65 -8.39
C SER A 96 -9.39 12.93 -9.15
N ASP A 97 -10.23 13.82 -8.61
CA ASP A 97 -10.56 15.14 -9.19
C ASP A 97 -9.52 16.23 -8.87
N GLY A 98 -8.46 15.92 -8.13
CA GLY A 98 -7.40 16.83 -7.73
C GLY A 98 -7.68 17.62 -6.45
N SER A 99 -8.86 17.50 -5.85
CA SER A 99 -9.17 18.10 -4.54
C SER A 99 -8.47 17.34 -3.41
N LYS A 100 -8.32 18.00 -2.25
CA LYS A 100 -7.69 17.38 -1.07
C LYS A 100 -8.56 16.24 -0.54
N ALA A 101 -7.97 15.07 -0.37
CA ALA A 101 -8.65 13.95 0.27
C ALA A 101 -8.72 14.13 1.80
N ASN A 102 -7.76 14.81 2.38
CA ASN A 102 -7.64 15.06 3.82
C ASN A 102 -7.59 13.78 4.67
N ILE A 103 -7.06 12.71 4.13
CA ILE A 103 -6.80 11.48 4.89
C ILE A 103 -5.69 11.74 5.91
N GLY A 104 -4.73 12.56 5.55
CA GLY A 104 -3.63 12.94 6.44
C GLY A 104 -2.47 11.94 6.45
N VAL A 105 -2.39 11.08 5.45
CA VAL A 105 -1.34 10.08 5.29
C VAL A 105 -0.66 10.29 3.96
N ILE A 106 0.66 10.45 3.99
CA ILE A 106 1.51 10.57 2.81
C ILE A 106 2.47 9.38 2.78
N TRP A 107 2.65 8.80 1.62
CA TRP A 107 3.47 7.61 1.44
C TRP A 107 4.76 7.92 0.69
N LYS A 108 5.83 7.29 1.13
CA LYS A 108 7.17 7.39 0.55
C LYS A 108 7.48 6.10 -0.20
N MET A 109 6.82 5.93 -1.33
CA MET A 109 6.94 4.74 -2.18
C MET A 109 7.68 5.09 -3.47
N ASN A 110 8.58 4.21 -3.91
CA ASN A 110 9.10 4.28 -5.27
C ASN A 110 8.04 3.78 -6.28
N ASP A 111 8.31 3.92 -7.56
CA ASP A 111 7.36 3.56 -8.62
C ASP A 111 7.00 2.07 -8.60
N ARG A 112 7.95 1.21 -8.25
CA ARG A 112 7.72 -0.23 -8.14
C ARG A 112 6.79 -0.56 -6.98
N ASP A 113 7.01 0.02 -5.81
CA ASP A 113 6.16 -0.20 -4.64
C ASP A 113 4.72 0.28 -4.91
N LYS A 114 4.54 1.43 -5.56
CA LYS A 114 3.22 1.94 -5.97
C LYS A 114 2.52 0.99 -6.93
N LYS A 115 3.24 0.51 -7.94
CA LYS A 115 2.72 -0.44 -8.91
C LYS A 115 2.32 -1.76 -8.24
N ASP A 116 3.16 -2.30 -7.39
CA ASP A 116 2.91 -3.56 -6.70
C ASP A 116 1.70 -3.45 -5.76
N LEU A 117 1.56 -2.33 -5.04
CA LEU A 117 0.38 -2.06 -4.22
C LEU A 117 -0.88 -1.98 -5.08
N LEU A 118 -0.84 -1.25 -6.18
CA LEU A 118 -1.98 -1.12 -7.08
C LEU A 118 -2.40 -2.47 -7.68
N GLU A 119 -1.45 -3.30 -8.10
CA GLU A 119 -1.74 -4.65 -8.60
C GLU A 119 -2.42 -5.52 -7.52
N TYR A 120 -2.05 -5.35 -6.27
CA TYR A 120 -2.75 -6.02 -5.16
C TYR A 120 -4.19 -5.51 -5.01
N LEU A 121 -4.41 -4.20 -5.05
CA LEU A 121 -5.76 -3.62 -4.96
C LEU A 121 -6.67 -4.04 -6.12
N LYS A 122 -6.11 -4.32 -7.29
CA LYS A 122 -6.85 -4.84 -8.45
C LYS A 122 -7.35 -6.27 -8.26
N LYS A 123 -6.79 -7.00 -7.31
CA LYS A 123 -7.17 -8.39 -6.99
C LYS A 123 -8.19 -8.50 -5.85
N LEU A 124 -8.47 -7.43 -5.17
CA LEU A 124 -9.44 -7.40 -4.06
C LEU A 124 -10.89 -7.47 -4.54
#